data_f4c676ffae2eeab89d844c3d7c93c6c2
#
_entry.id   f4c676ffae2eeab89d844c3d7c93c6c2
#
_cell.length_a   1.000
_cell.length_b   1.000
_cell.length_c   1.000
_cell.angle_alpha   90.00
_cell.angle_beta   90.00
_cell.angle_gamma   90.00
#
_symmetry.space_group_name_H-M   'P 1'
#
loop_
_entity.id
_entity.type
_entity.pdbx_description
1 polymer ?
#
loop_
_entity_poly.entity_id
_entity_poly.type
_entity_poly.pdbx_seq_one_letter_code
_entity_poly.pdbx_strand_id
1 'polypeptide(L)'
;SLPLNELKEYAETVLDIYADVSVNKNIEIREAFKGNFQPMKNLVNKSAISFQESVKELRNLKGSEAKITETLSGGVFSSNDAKSRGLIDGVASFGEAVKKLEFHIKNQK
;
A
#
# COMPACT_ATOMS: atom_id res chain seq x y z
N SER A 1 7.58 27.81 9.38
CA SER A 1 7.33 26.96 8.23
C SER A 1 7.74 27.66 6.94
N LEU A 2 8.32 26.96 6.00
CA LEU A 2 8.69 27.50 4.70
C LEU A 2 7.43 27.73 3.85
N PRO A 3 7.34 28.86 3.13
CA PRO A 3 6.29 29.04 2.14
C PRO A 3 6.33 27.94 1.09
N LEU A 4 5.16 27.59 0.56
CA LEU A 4 5.02 26.49 -0.40
C LEU A 4 5.93 26.67 -1.63
N ASN A 5 6.05 27.90 -2.14
CA ASN A 5 6.89 28.18 -3.31
C ASN A 5 8.38 27.98 -3.03
N GLU A 6 8.86 28.34 -1.84
CA GLU A 6 10.26 28.10 -1.46
C GLU A 6 10.55 26.62 -1.28
N LEU A 7 9.61 25.88 -0.67
CA LEU A 7 9.72 24.44 -0.51
C LEU A 7 9.76 23.76 -1.88
N LYS A 8 8.93 24.22 -2.80
CA LYS A 8 8.90 23.72 -4.18
C LYS A 8 10.23 23.96 -4.90
N GLU A 9 10.78 25.17 -4.81
CA GLU A 9 12.07 25.51 -5.42
C GLU A 9 13.19 24.66 -4.84
N TYR A 10 13.22 24.48 -3.52
CA TYR A 10 14.21 23.62 -2.86
C TYR A 10 14.14 22.19 -3.37
N ALA A 11 12.93 21.63 -3.42
CA ALA A 11 12.72 20.27 -3.90
C ALA A 11 13.14 20.10 -5.36
N GLU A 12 12.82 21.07 -6.24
CA GLU A 12 13.23 21.06 -7.64
C GLU A 12 14.75 21.08 -7.78
N THR A 13 15.44 21.90 -6.98
CA THR A 13 16.91 21.98 -6.98
C THR A 13 17.53 20.65 -6.60
N VAL A 14 17.03 20.00 -5.55
CA VAL A 14 17.52 18.69 -5.10
C VAL A 14 17.29 17.63 -6.18
N LEU A 15 16.14 17.64 -6.84
CA LEU A 15 15.81 16.69 -7.90
C LEU A 15 16.67 16.88 -9.13
N ASP A 16 17.01 18.11 -9.47
CA ASP A 16 17.87 18.42 -10.61
C ASP A 16 19.29 17.87 -10.45
N ILE A 17 19.80 17.83 -9.22
CA ILE A 17 21.09 17.21 -8.93
C ILE A 17 21.09 15.73 -9.33
N TYR A 18 19.97 15.04 -9.09
CA TYR A 18 19.80 13.64 -9.48
C TYR A 18 19.55 13.47 -10.97
N ALA A 19 18.95 14.47 -11.62
CA ALA A 19 18.63 14.40 -13.05
C ALA A 19 19.88 14.28 -13.93
N ASP A 20 21.00 14.87 -13.54
CA ASP A 20 22.27 14.78 -14.27
C ASP A 20 22.81 13.36 -14.33
N VAL A 21 22.49 12.53 -13.33
CA VAL A 21 22.98 11.17 -13.22
C VAL A 21 21.98 10.16 -13.79
N SER A 22 20.69 10.43 -13.63
CA SER A 22 19.63 9.52 -14.04
C SER A 22 18.39 10.31 -14.47
N VAL A 23 18.20 10.41 -15.80
CA VAL A 23 17.16 11.25 -16.40
C VAL A 23 15.76 10.91 -15.90
N ASN A 24 15.49 9.63 -15.68
CA ASN A 24 14.15 9.16 -15.27
C ASN A 24 13.97 9.05 -13.77
N LYS A 25 15.02 9.33 -13.00
CA LYS A 25 14.92 9.22 -11.54
C LYS A 25 14.00 10.31 -10.98
N ASN A 26 13.06 9.89 -10.14
CA ASN A 26 12.10 10.78 -9.50
C ASN A 26 11.24 11.60 -10.47
N ILE A 27 11.03 11.09 -11.68
CA ILE A 27 10.26 11.81 -12.71
C ILE A 27 8.83 12.09 -12.24
N GLU A 28 8.23 11.18 -11.46
CA GLU A 28 6.88 11.32 -10.94
C GLU A 28 6.76 12.56 -10.02
N ILE A 29 7.76 12.75 -9.16
CA ILE A 29 7.81 13.88 -8.24
C ILE A 29 8.11 15.17 -8.98
N ARG A 30 9.08 15.16 -9.88
CA ARG A 30 9.45 16.34 -10.68
C ARG A 30 8.27 16.83 -11.52
N GLU A 31 7.59 15.92 -12.19
CA GLU A 31 6.41 16.28 -12.98
C GLU A 31 5.26 16.78 -12.11
N ALA A 32 5.07 16.21 -10.92
CA ALA A 32 4.07 16.68 -9.98
C ALA A 32 4.33 18.13 -9.56
N PHE A 33 5.58 18.50 -9.30
CA PHE A 33 5.94 19.88 -8.98
C PHE A 33 5.66 20.86 -10.12
N LYS A 34 5.65 20.38 -11.35
CA LYS A 34 5.29 21.18 -12.53
C LYS A 34 3.78 21.20 -12.79
N GLY A 35 3.00 20.52 -11.97
CA GLY A 35 1.56 20.42 -12.12
C GLY A 35 1.07 19.25 -12.96
N ASN A 36 1.98 18.40 -13.45
CA ASN A 36 1.62 17.20 -14.19
C ASN A 36 1.61 16.00 -13.24
N PHE A 37 0.42 15.59 -12.78
CA PHE A 37 0.24 14.51 -11.81
C PHE A 37 0.10 13.13 -12.46
N GLN A 38 0.06 13.03 -13.78
CA GLN A 38 -0.19 11.75 -14.45
C GLN A 38 0.87 10.69 -14.14
N PRO A 39 2.18 10.99 -14.18
CA PRO A 39 3.19 10.00 -13.81
C PRO A 39 3.04 9.51 -12.37
N MET A 40 2.72 10.41 -11.44
CA MET A 40 2.49 10.04 -10.04
C MET A 40 1.25 9.15 -9.89
N LYS A 41 0.15 9.49 -10.58
CA LYS A 41 -1.06 8.66 -10.59
C LYS A 41 -0.77 7.25 -11.14
N ASN A 42 0.01 7.17 -12.21
CA ASN A 42 0.38 5.89 -12.80
C ASN A 42 1.18 5.03 -11.82
N LEU A 43 2.13 5.65 -11.10
CA LEU A 43 2.92 4.95 -10.10
C LEU A 43 2.06 4.43 -8.95
N VAL A 44 1.19 5.28 -8.41
CA VAL A 44 0.28 4.93 -7.31
C VAL A 44 -0.67 3.81 -7.75
N ASN A 45 -1.21 3.91 -8.97
CA ASN A 45 -2.11 2.89 -9.49
C ASN A 45 -1.40 1.55 -9.66
N LYS A 46 -0.19 1.53 -10.19
CA LYS A 46 0.61 0.31 -10.30
C LYS A 46 0.85 -0.34 -8.95
N SER A 47 1.21 0.47 -7.96
CA SER A 47 1.44 -0.03 -6.58
C SER A 47 0.15 -0.58 -5.98
N ALA A 48 -0.98 0.09 -6.17
CA ALA A 48 -2.27 -0.37 -5.68
C ALA A 48 -2.69 -1.70 -6.32
N ILE A 49 -2.54 -1.82 -7.64
CA ILE A 49 -2.87 -3.05 -8.37
C ILE A 49 -1.99 -4.20 -7.89
N SER A 50 -0.69 -3.97 -7.79
CA SER A 50 0.26 -4.98 -7.30
C SER A 50 -0.10 -5.45 -5.90
N PHE A 51 -0.44 -4.53 -5.00
CA PHE A 51 -0.87 -4.85 -3.65
C PHE A 51 -2.16 -5.67 -3.65
N GLN A 52 -3.16 -5.26 -4.43
CA GLN A 52 -4.43 -5.96 -4.54
C GLN A 52 -4.25 -7.39 -5.08
N GLU A 53 -3.41 -7.56 -6.08
CA GLU A 53 -3.10 -8.88 -6.64
C GLU A 53 -2.42 -9.79 -5.61
N SER A 54 -1.48 -9.24 -4.83
CA SER A 54 -0.83 -9.98 -3.75
C SER A 54 -1.81 -10.42 -2.68
N VAL A 55 -2.74 -9.55 -2.28
CA VAL A 55 -3.77 -9.90 -1.31
C VAL A 55 -4.68 -11.00 -1.86
N LYS A 56 -5.10 -10.90 -3.12
CA LYS A 56 -5.92 -11.94 -3.76
C LYS A 56 -5.20 -13.28 -3.78
N GLU A 57 -3.93 -13.29 -4.08
CA GLU A 57 -3.13 -14.52 -4.16
C GLU A 57 -2.91 -15.16 -2.79
N LEU A 58 -2.61 -14.33 -1.78
CA LEU A 58 -2.22 -14.81 -0.45
C LEU A 58 -3.40 -15.01 0.49
N ARG A 59 -4.55 -14.43 0.20
CA ARG A 59 -5.75 -14.50 1.04
C ARG A 59 -6.89 -15.15 0.27
N ASN A 60 -7.67 -15.93 0.99
CA ASN A 60 -8.89 -16.55 0.46
C ASN A 60 -10.07 -15.63 0.75
N LEU A 61 -10.21 -14.57 -0.02
CA LEU A 61 -11.24 -13.57 0.19
C LEU A 61 -12.64 -14.15 -0.04
N LYS A 62 -13.58 -13.73 0.79
CA LYS A 62 -14.95 -14.29 0.83
C LYS A 62 -15.94 -13.39 0.07
N GLY A 63 -16.93 -14.04 -0.51
CA GLY A 63 -18.06 -13.37 -1.13
C GLY A 63 -18.02 -13.40 -2.65
N SER A 64 -18.95 -12.68 -3.27
CA SER A 64 -19.02 -12.51 -4.71
C SER A 64 -17.83 -11.69 -5.24
N GLU A 65 -17.67 -11.70 -6.56
CA GLU A 65 -16.64 -10.88 -7.20
C GLU A 65 -16.78 -9.39 -6.87
N ALA A 66 -18.02 -8.90 -6.82
CA ALA A 66 -18.30 -7.51 -6.43
C ALA A 66 -17.90 -7.24 -4.98
N LYS A 67 -18.14 -8.19 -4.08
CA LYS A 67 -17.76 -8.09 -2.67
C LYS A 67 -16.24 -8.07 -2.50
N ILE A 68 -15.54 -8.90 -3.24
CA ILE A 68 -14.07 -8.95 -3.23
C ILE A 68 -13.49 -7.63 -3.74
N THR A 69 -14.05 -7.08 -4.80
CA THR A 69 -13.65 -5.76 -5.32
C THR A 69 -13.84 -4.68 -4.27
N GLU A 70 -14.97 -4.68 -3.57
CA GLU A 70 -15.23 -3.75 -2.46
C GLU A 70 -14.19 -3.92 -1.35
N THR A 71 -13.90 -5.15 -0.97
CA THR A 71 -12.88 -5.45 0.06
C THR A 71 -11.51 -4.87 -0.30
N LEU A 72 -11.15 -4.88 -1.58
CA LEU A 72 -9.86 -4.40 -2.07
C LEU A 72 -9.84 -2.91 -2.41
N SER A 73 -10.94 -2.20 -2.22
CA SER A 73 -11.05 -0.80 -2.64
C SER A 73 -10.37 0.22 -1.72
N GLY A 74 -9.74 -0.24 -0.65
CA GLY A 74 -9.02 0.64 0.28
C GLY A 74 -9.86 1.14 1.45
N GLY A 75 -11.02 0.55 1.67
CA GLY A 75 -11.87 0.89 2.82
C GLY A 75 -11.28 0.41 4.14
N VAL A 76 -11.84 0.92 5.22
CA VAL A 76 -11.50 0.51 6.58
C VAL A 76 -12.61 -0.40 7.11
N PHE A 77 -12.23 -1.52 7.69
CA PHE A 77 -13.18 -2.51 8.18
C PHE A 77 -12.96 -2.77 9.67
N SER A 78 -14.04 -3.07 10.39
CA SER A 78 -13.95 -3.59 11.75
C SER A 78 -13.24 -4.95 11.73
N SER A 79 -12.72 -5.39 12.88
CA SER A 79 -12.05 -6.69 12.97
C SER A 79 -13.00 -7.84 12.57
N ASN A 80 -14.26 -7.79 13.01
CA ASN A 80 -15.24 -8.82 12.65
C ASN A 80 -15.56 -8.83 11.16
N ASP A 81 -15.70 -7.66 10.56
CA ASP A 81 -15.94 -7.53 9.12
C ASP A 81 -14.71 -7.98 8.31
N ALA A 82 -13.52 -7.61 8.74
CA ALA A 82 -12.27 -8.07 8.10
C ALA A 82 -12.15 -9.59 8.12
N LYS A 83 -12.54 -10.23 9.22
CA LYS A 83 -12.56 -11.68 9.34
C LYS A 83 -13.57 -12.29 8.37
N SER A 84 -14.79 -11.76 8.33
CA SER A 84 -15.84 -12.30 7.46
C SER A 84 -15.49 -12.12 5.97
N ARG A 85 -14.69 -11.13 5.62
CA ARG A 85 -14.19 -10.91 4.26
C ARG A 85 -12.99 -11.79 3.90
N GLY A 86 -12.38 -12.44 4.86
CA GLY A 86 -11.20 -13.27 4.65
C GLY A 86 -9.88 -12.50 4.67
N LEU A 87 -9.90 -11.23 5.07
CA LEU A 87 -8.69 -10.43 5.18
C LEU A 87 -7.80 -10.86 6.34
N ILE A 88 -8.41 -11.33 7.42
CA ILE A 88 -7.71 -11.85 8.59
C ILE A 88 -8.30 -13.21 8.96
N ASP A 89 -7.52 -14.03 9.66
CA ASP A 89 -7.94 -15.38 10.07
C ASP A 89 -8.72 -15.36 11.37
N GLY A 90 -8.47 -14.40 12.23
CA GLY A 90 -9.13 -14.32 13.52
C GLY A 90 -8.74 -13.08 14.29
N VAL A 91 -9.37 -12.97 15.46
CA VAL A 91 -9.11 -11.89 16.41
C VAL A 91 -8.69 -12.53 17.73
N ALA A 92 -7.62 -12.05 18.33
CA ALA A 92 -7.09 -12.62 19.56
C ALA A 92 -6.35 -11.55 20.37
N SER A 93 -6.24 -11.78 21.66
CA SER A 93 -5.33 -11.00 22.50
C SER A 93 -3.87 -11.36 22.14
N PHE A 94 -2.93 -10.53 22.56
CA PHE A 94 -1.51 -10.81 22.33
C PHE A 94 -1.10 -12.17 22.91
N GLY A 95 -1.52 -12.48 24.16
CA GLY A 95 -1.21 -13.75 24.79
C GLY A 95 -1.78 -14.95 24.04
N GLU A 96 -3.01 -14.84 23.55
CA GLU A 96 -3.64 -15.89 22.74
C GLU A 96 -2.91 -16.06 21.39
N ALA A 97 -2.51 -14.97 20.77
CA ALA A 97 -1.76 -15.02 19.50
C ALA A 97 -0.40 -15.72 19.69
N VAL A 98 0.31 -15.43 20.77
CA VAL A 98 1.56 -16.11 21.11
C VAL A 98 1.34 -17.60 21.29
N LYS A 99 0.31 -18.00 22.02
CA LYS A 99 -0.01 -19.42 22.22
C LYS A 99 -0.32 -20.14 20.91
N LYS A 100 -1.07 -19.50 20.02
CA LYS A 100 -1.38 -20.06 18.69
C LYS A 100 -0.10 -20.23 17.86
N LEU A 101 0.78 -19.25 17.91
CA LEU A 101 2.06 -19.33 17.19
C LEU A 101 2.92 -20.47 17.73
N GLU A 102 3.03 -20.62 19.05
CA GLU A 102 3.76 -21.74 19.68
C GLU A 102 3.19 -23.08 19.26
N PHE A 103 1.87 -23.21 19.23
CA PHE A 103 1.19 -24.42 18.79
C PHE A 103 1.55 -24.77 17.33
N HIS A 104 1.50 -23.78 16.44
CA HIS A 104 1.85 -23.99 15.04
C HIS A 104 3.31 -24.40 14.86
N ILE A 105 4.22 -23.78 15.59
CA ILE A 105 5.66 -24.14 15.54
C ILE A 105 5.88 -25.57 15.99
N LYS A 106 5.25 -25.98 17.10
CA LYS A 106 5.40 -27.36 17.64
C LYS A 106 4.81 -28.42 16.73
N ASN A 107 3.79 -28.08 15.94
CA ASN A 107 3.09 -29.02 15.07
C ASN A 107 3.50 -28.93 13.61
N GLN A 108 4.53 -28.16 13.30
CA GLN A 108 5.12 -28.07 11.98
C GLN A 108 5.97 -29.31 11.72
N LYS A 109 5.72 -29.96 10.60
CA LYS A 109 6.49 -31.13 10.18
C LYS A 109 7.40 -30.80 9.01
#